data_806f5aa620d38b179a0c290201ecb406
#
_entry.id   806f5aa620d38b179a0c290201ecb406
#
_cell.length_a   1.000
_cell.length_b   1.000
_cell.length_c   1.000
_cell.angle_alpha   90.00
_cell.angle_beta   90.00
_cell.angle_gamma   90.00
#
_symmetry.space_group_name_H-M   'P 1'
#
loop_
_entity.id
_entity.type
_entity.pdbx_description
1 polymer ?
#
loop_
_entity_poly.entity_id
_entity_poly.type
_entity_poly.pdbx_seq_one_letter_code
_entity_poly.pdbx_strand_id
1 'polypeptide(L)'
;MQFEMRKETAEIISKVADILTSESHKFGIMFSGQCGNGKTTMVKAISGAVRYFALLDKLGNFSLSLHIVGAKTIATENPETRTYHQRLRLLAIEDMGNEPAEYAQYGNISSPLADVIEYRYDNQLFTVITTNLTPPQITEKYGVRIADRFREMLEVIVFEGGSFRK
;
A
#
# COMPACT_ATOMS: atom_id res chain seq x y z
N MET A 1 2.37 24.84 15.42
CA MET A 1 2.54 23.46 15.91
C MET A 1 3.93 23.01 15.52
N GLN A 2 4.84 22.85 16.47
CA GLN A 2 6.19 22.36 16.21
C GLN A 2 6.10 20.86 15.99
N PHE A 3 6.54 20.37 14.82
CA PHE A 3 6.63 18.94 14.51
C PHE A 3 7.87 18.39 15.23
N GLU A 4 7.66 17.63 16.27
CA GLU A 4 8.73 16.94 16.98
C GLU A 4 8.88 15.54 16.38
N MET A 5 9.99 15.31 15.69
CA MET A 5 10.26 14.02 15.07
C MET A 5 10.66 13.01 16.15
N ARG A 6 9.81 12.02 16.42
CA ARG A 6 10.15 10.92 17.33
C ARG A 6 11.22 10.04 16.71
N LYS A 7 12.10 9.47 17.54
CA LYS A 7 13.18 8.55 17.10
C LYS A 7 12.63 7.42 16.22
N GLU A 8 11.54 6.80 16.63
CA GLU A 8 10.84 5.74 15.89
C GLU A 8 10.41 6.19 14.49
N THR A 9 9.93 7.42 14.34
CA THR A 9 9.53 7.99 13.05
C THR A 9 10.75 8.17 12.13
N ALA A 10 11.87 8.64 12.67
CA ALA A 10 13.11 8.80 11.91
C ALA A 10 13.66 7.45 11.43
N GLU A 11 13.60 6.41 12.27
CA GLU A 11 14.00 5.04 11.90
C GLU A 11 13.12 4.46 10.80
N ILE A 12 11.80 4.69 10.84
CA ILE A 12 10.87 4.27 9.78
C ILE A 12 11.17 5.00 8.47
N ILE A 13 11.41 6.32 8.52
CA ILE A 13 11.78 7.10 7.33
C ILE A 13 13.06 6.56 6.70
N SER A 14 14.09 6.27 7.52
CA SER A 14 15.34 5.67 7.04
C SER A 14 15.08 4.33 6.35
N LYS A 15 14.33 3.42 6.97
CA LYS A 15 13.96 2.13 6.37
C LYS A 15 13.22 2.28 5.04
N VAL A 16 12.27 3.21 4.96
CA VAL A 16 11.55 3.51 3.71
C VAL A 16 12.52 4.00 2.64
N ALA A 17 13.42 4.94 2.97
CA ALA A 17 14.41 5.45 2.04
C ALA A 17 15.34 4.33 1.54
N ASP A 18 15.82 3.47 2.42
CA ASP A 18 16.65 2.32 2.07
C ASP A 18 15.93 1.36 1.12
N ILE A 19 14.65 1.05 1.37
CA ILE A 19 13.85 0.19 0.48
C ILE A 19 13.67 0.83 -0.90
N LEU A 20 13.36 2.13 -0.95
CA LEU A 20 13.12 2.84 -2.21
C LEU A 20 14.39 3.04 -3.06
N THR A 21 15.57 2.94 -2.45
CA THR A 21 16.88 3.15 -3.12
C THR A 21 17.69 1.86 -3.27
N SER A 22 17.24 0.75 -2.68
CA SER A 22 17.92 -0.54 -2.76
C SER A 22 17.57 -1.29 -4.05
N GLU A 23 18.44 -2.23 -4.44
CA GLU A 23 18.18 -3.21 -5.50
C GLU A 23 17.40 -4.42 -4.97
N SER A 24 16.38 -4.20 -4.13
CA SER A 24 15.55 -5.28 -3.62
C SER A 24 14.76 -5.94 -4.75
N HIS A 25 14.60 -7.27 -4.69
CA HIS A 25 13.69 -7.99 -5.57
C HIS A 25 12.21 -7.71 -5.26
N LYS A 26 11.93 -7.14 -4.11
CA LYS A 26 10.59 -6.74 -3.71
C LYS A 26 10.23 -5.40 -4.33
N PHE A 27 9.03 -5.30 -4.83
CA PHE A 27 8.53 -4.15 -5.57
C PHE A 27 7.34 -3.48 -4.86
N GLY A 28 7.35 -3.47 -3.53
CA GLY A 28 6.34 -2.77 -2.75
C GLY A 28 6.65 -2.72 -1.26
N ILE A 29 5.81 -2.00 -0.53
CA ILE A 29 5.93 -1.77 0.91
C ILE A 29 4.59 -2.02 1.59
N MET A 30 4.58 -2.75 2.70
CA MET A 30 3.42 -2.88 3.57
C MET A 30 3.69 -2.19 4.91
N PHE A 31 2.89 -1.20 5.23
CA PHE A 31 2.83 -0.60 6.55
C PHE A 31 1.79 -1.30 7.41
N SER A 32 2.23 -2.01 8.42
CA SER A 32 1.38 -2.74 9.37
C SER A 32 1.42 -2.08 10.75
N GLY A 33 0.35 -2.19 11.51
CA GLY A 33 0.26 -1.69 12.88
C GLY A 33 -1.09 -1.08 13.24
N GLN A 34 -1.25 -0.68 14.48
CA GLN A 34 -2.50 -0.19 15.02
C GLN A 34 -3.01 1.10 14.36
N CYS A 35 -4.30 1.40 14.56
CA CYS A 35 -4.93 2.60 14.04
C CYS A 35 -4.31 3.87 14.66
N GLY A 36 -4.10 4.92 13.86
CA GLY A 36 -3.64 6.22 14.35
C GLY A 36 -2.12 6.36 14.55
N ASN A 37 -1.32 5.38 14.19
CA ASN A 37 0.14 5.38 14.37
C ASN A 37 0.96 5.96 13.20
N GLY A 38 0.32 6.65 12.23
CA GLY A 38 1.03 7.42 11.21
C GLY A 38 1.22 6.73 9.85
N LYS A 39 0.68 5.54 9.61
CA LYS A 39 0.80 4.82 8.31
C LYS A 39 0.36 5.67 7.12
N THR A 40 -0.85 6.24 7.17
CA THR A 40 -1.37 7.14 6.14
C THR A 40 -0.49 8.38 5.94
N THR A 41 0.08 8.92 7.01
CA THR A 41 1.02 10.05 6.92
C THR A 41 2.27 9.67 6.14
N MET A 42 2.79 8.44 6.36
CA MET A 42 3.94 7.93 5.62
C MET A 42 3.62 7.73 4.13
N VAL A 43 2.44 7.19 3.80
CA VAL A 43 1.99 7.06 2.40
C VAL A 43 1.95 8.43 1.71
N LYS A 44 1.40 9.45 2.38
CA LYS A 44 1.37 10.83 1.85
C LYS A 44 2.76 11.42 1.69
N ALA A 45 3.69 11.14 2.61
CA ALA A 45 5.08 11.58 2.51
C ALA A 45 5.78 10.95 1.30
N ILE A 46 5.60 9.65 1.07
CA ILE A 46 6.13 8.96 -0.13
C ILE A 46 5.52 9.59 -1.40
N SER A 47 4.21 9.83 -1.42
CA SER A 47 3.55 10.48 -2.57
C SER A 47 4.13 11.86 -2.84
N GLY A 48 4.38 12.66 -1.78
CA GLY A 48 5.04 13.96 -1.89
C GLY A 48 6.46 13.87 -2.44
N ALA A 49 7.25 12.90 -1.96
CA ALA A 49 8.61 12.67 -2.44
C ALA A 49 8.63 12.25 -3.92
N VAL A 50 7.77 11.33 -4.33
CA VAL A 50 7.64 10.89 -5.73
C VAL A 50 7.34 12.09 -6.64
N ARG A 51 6.38 12.93 -6.26
CA ARG A 51 6.05 14.15 -7.02
C ARG A 51 7.21 15.13 -7.09
N TYR A 52 7.92 15.33 -5.97
CA TYR A 52 9.07 16.23 -5.92
C TYR A 52 10.18 15.76 -6.88
N PHE A 53 10.54 14.49 -6.84
CA PHE A 53 11.55 13.94 -7.76
C PHE A 53 11.10 13.94 -9.21
N ALA A 54 9.83 13.66 -9.50
CA ALA A 54 9.28 13.75 -10.85
C ALA A 54 9.35 15.19 -11.42
N LEU A 55 9.22 16.21 -10.57
CA LEU A 55 9.37 17.61 -10.97
C LEU A 55 10.84 18.03 -11.20
N LEU A 56 11.78 17.41 -10.45
CA LEU A 56 13.23 17.69 -10.62
C LEU A 56 13.81 17.00 -11.84
N ASP A 57 13.22 15.89 -12.27
CA ASP A 57 13.63 15.16 -13.45
C ASP A 57 13.24 15.93 -14.71
N LYS A 58 14.19 16.78 -15.16
CA LYS A 58 14.05 17.62 -16.37
C LYS A 58 13.92 16.83 -17.69
N LEU A 59 13.96 15.51 -17.64
CA LEU A 59 13.68 14.60 -18.76
C LEU A 59 12.17 14.43 -19.06
N GLY A 60 11.38 15.13 -18.40
CA GLY A 60 10.21 15.96 -18.73
C GLY A 60 9.00 15.33 -19.37
N ASN A 61 8.69 14.06 -19.33
CA ASN A 61 7.41 13.58 -19.86
C ASN A 61 6.66 12.60 -18.95
N PHE A 62 7.12 12.39 -17.73
CA PHE A 62 6.45 11.47 -16.83
C PHE A 62 5.86 12.18 -15.62
N SER A 63 4.56 12.41 -15.65
CA SER A 63 3.78 12.70 -14.44
C SER A 63 3.77 11.44 -13.56
N LEU A 64 4.89 11.12 -12.91
CA LEU A 64 4.97 10.04 -11.97
C LEU A 64 4.30 10.47 -10.66
N SER A 65 3.23 9.79 -10.30
CA SER A 65 2.53 10.05 -9.04
C SER A 65 2.12 8.74 -8.38
N LEU A 66 2.22 8.67 -7.07
CA LEU A 66 1.65 7.59 -6.29
C LEU A 66 0.15 7.85 -6.11
N HIS A 67 -0.67 7.06 -6.77
CA HIS A 67 -2.12 7.14 -6.62
C HIS A 67 -2.55 6.46 -5.31
N ILE A 68 -3.35 7.14 -4.50
CA ILE A 68 -3.79 6.64 -3.20
C ILE A 68 -5.28 6.34 -3.25
N VAL A 69 -5.67 5.11 -2.93
CA VAL A 69 -7.06 4.65 -2.92
C VAL A 69 -7.32 3.75 -1.71
N GLY A 70 -8.52 3.84 -1.12
CA GLY A 70 -8.91 2.94 -0.03
C GLY A 70 -9.25 1.53 -0.51
N ALA A 71 -8.91 0.51 0.26
CA ALA A 71 -9.26 -0.88 -0.05
C ALA A 71 -10.77 -1.07 -0.21
N LYS A 72 -11.58 -0.40 0.62
CA LYS A 72 -13.04 -0.39 0.51
C LYS A 72 -13.52 0.18 -0.83
N THR A 73 -12.88 1.24 -1.33
CA THR A 73 -13.20 1.84 -2.63
C THR A 73 -12.95 0.82 -3.74
N ILE A 74 -11.78 0.19 -3.78
CA ILE A 74 -11.46 -0.86 -4.76
C ILE A 74 -12.49 -2.00 -4.72
N ALA A 75 -12.92 -2.42 -3.51
CA ALA A 75 -13.88 -3.49 -3.36
C ALA A 75 -15.28 -3.15 -3.90
N THR A 76 -15.67 -1.87 -3.90
CA THR A 76 -17.03 -1.43 -4.24
C THR A 76 -17.14 -0.71 -5.59
N GLU A 77 -16.01 -0.34 -6.20
CA GLU A 77 -16.01 0.35 -7.49
C GLU A 77 -16.40 -0.57 -8.66
N ASN A 78 -16.79 0.05 -9.78
CA ASN A 78 -17.09 -0.70 -10.99
C ASN A 78 -15.84 -1.35 -11.61
N PRO A 79 -15.99 -2.39 -12.47
CA PRO A 79 -14.88 -3.11 -13.06
C PRO A 79 -13.92 -2.25 -13.90
N GLU A 80 -14.41 -1.21 -14.56
CA GLU A 80 -13.59 -0.32 -15.40
C GLU A 80 -12.63 0.51 -14.54
N THR A 81 -13.14 1.13 -13.46
CA THR A 81 -12.34 1.90 -12.51
C THR A 81 -11.32 1.01 -11.81
N ARG A 82 -11.71 -0.21 -11.45
CA ARG A 82 -10.82 -1.21 -10.87
C ARG A 82 -9.70 -1.59 -11.84
N THR A 83 -10.02 -1.80 -13.11
CA THR A 83 -9.04 -2.06 -14.17
C THR A 83 -8.07 -0.89 -14.33
N TYR A 84 -8.54 0.35 -14.20
CA TYR A 84 -7.66 1.52 -14.16
C TYR A 84 -6.70 1.46 -12.98
N HIS A 85 -7.20 1.27 -11.75
CA HIS A 85 -6.37 1.22 -10.54
C HIS A 85 -5.32 0.10 -10.58
N GLN A 86 -5.71 -1.10 -11.01
CA GLN A 86 -4.78 -2.23 -11.05
C GLN A 86 -3.59 -2.02 -12.00
N ARG A 87 -3.74 -1.19 -13.04
CA ARG A 87 -2.72 -0.92 -14.07
C ARG A 87 -1.81 0.26 -13.77
N LEU A 88 -2.10 1.05 -12.76
CA LEU A 88 -1.27 2.20 -12.38
C LEU A 88 0.15 1.76 -12.02
N ARG A 89 1.15 2.47 -12.50
CA ARG A 89 2.56 2.15 -12.20
C ARG A 89 2.86 2.17 -10.70
N LEU A 90 2.32 3.18 -10.00
CA LEU A 90 2.48 3.36 -8.56
C LEU A 90 1.10 3.47 -7.92
N LEU A 91 0.77 2.54 -7.03
CA LEU A 91 -0.50 2.51 -6.31
C LEU A 91 -0.27 2.33 -4.82
N ALA A 92 -0.96 3.13 -4.01
CA ALA A 92 -1.11 2.92 -2.58
C ALA A 92 -2.55 2.49 -2.26
N ILE A 93 -2.69 1.38 -1.57
CA ILE A 93 -3.97 0.83 -1.11
C ILE A 93 -4.05 1.04 0.41
N GLU A 94 -4.93 1.94 0.85
CA GLU A 94 -5.07 2.25 2.27
C GLU A 94 -6.13 1.39 2.95
N ASP A 95 -5.89 1.12 4.23
CA ASP A 95 -6.80 0.44 5.16
C ASP A 95 -7.27 -0.94 4.68
N MET A 96 -6.36 -1.71 4.07
CA MET A 96 -6.61 -3.09 3.70
C MET A 96 -7.02 -3.90 4.95
N GLY A 97 -8.10 -4.63 4.83
CA GLY A 97 -8.72 -5.37 5.92
C GLY A 97 -10.06 -4.79 6.39
N ASN A 98 -10.35 -3.51 6.05
CA ASN A 98 -11.61 -2.86 6.41
C ASN A 98 -12.71 -3.05 5.36
N GLU A 99 -12.39 -3.55 4.16
CA GLU A 99 -13.36 -3.93 3.15
C GLU A 99 -13.98 -5.30 3.43
N PRO A 100 -15.17 -5.62 2.89
CA PRO A 100 -15.71 -6.98 2.90
C PRO A 100 -14.75 -7.97 2.24
N ALA A 101 -14.58 -9.15 2.84
CA ALA A 101 -13.69 -10.18 2.30
C ALA A 101 -14.15 -10.69 0.93
N GLU A 102 -15.46 -10.75 0.75
CA GLU A 102 -16.10 -11.30 -0.44
C GLU A 102 -17.24 -10.39 -0.91
N TYR A 103 -17.37 -10.24 -2.20
CA TYR A 103 -18.49 -9.60 -2.86
C TYR A 103 -19.24 -10.62 -3.70
N ALA A 104 -20.51 -10.84 -3.38
CA ALA A 104 -21.40 -11.62 -4.23
C ALA A 104 -21.85 -10.75 -5.40
N GLN A 105 -21.32 -10.99 -6.59
CA GLN A 105 -21.78 -10.36 -7.82
C GLN A 105 -22.30 -11.44 -8.77
N TYR A 106 -23.60 -11.44 -9.02
CA TYR A 106 -24.29 -12.40 -9.93
C TYR A 106 -24.04 -13.89 -9.59
N GLY A 107 -23.99 -14.22 -8.29
CA GLY A 107 -23.83 -15.62 -7.83
C GLY A 107 -22.37 -16.12 -7.80
N ASN A 108 -21.39 -15.31 -8.22
CA ASN A 108 -19.98 -15.63 -8.06
C ASN A 108 -19.41 -14.88 -6.85
N ILE A 109 -18.71 -15.61 -6.00
CA ILE A 109 -17.94 -15.03 -4.89
C ILE A 109 -16.63 -14.54 -5.50
N SER A 110 -16.41 -13.22 -5.48
CA SER A 110 -15.15 -12.62 -5.92
C SER A 110 -14.58 -11.74 -4.81
N SER A 111 -13.26 -11.66 -4.75
CA SER A 111 -12.54 -10.70 -3.92
C SER A 111 -11.85 -9.67 -4.83
N PRO A 112 -12.54 -8.56 -5.15
CA PRO A 112 -12.02 -7.58 -6.10
C PRO A 112 -10.64 -7.04 -5.71
N LEU A 113 -10.37 -6.91 -4.42
CA LEU A 113 -9.06 -6.49 -3.92
C LEU A 113 -7.99 -7.55 -4.17
N ALA A 114 -8.32 -8.83 -3.97
CA ALA A 114 -7.40 -9.93 -4.27
C ALA A 114 -7.04 -9.95 -5.77
N ASP A 115 -8.02 -9.75 -6.66
CA ASP A 115 -7.80 -9.70 -8.11
C ASP A 115 -6.83 -8.55 -8.48
N VAL A 116 -6.99 -7.37 -7.86
CA VAL A 116 -6.08 -6.23 -8.06
C VAL A 116 -4.66 -6.58 -7.59
N ILE A 117 -4.52 -7.21 -6.43
CA ILE A 117 -3.22 -7.60 -5.89
C ILE A 117 -2.56 -8.66 -6.77
N GLU A 118 -3.31 -9.67 -7.23
CA GLU A 118 -2.80 -10.68 -8.14
C GLU A 118 -2.29 -10.08 -9.45
N TYR A 119 -3.07 -9.22 -10.07
CA TYR A 119 -2.64 -8.53 -11.27
C TYR A 119 -1.35 -7.72 -11.06
N ARG A 120 -1.26 -6.99 -9.94
CA ARG A 120 -0.09 -6.16 -9.63
C ARG A 120 1.15 -6.99 -9.33
N TYR A 121 0.98 -8.13 -8.66
CA TYR A 121 2.04 -9.11 -8.44
C TYR A 121 2.56 -9.68 -9.77
N ASP A 122 1.67 -10.17 -10.63
CA ASP A 122 2.04 -10.78 -11.91
C ASP A 122 2.75 -9.79 -12.86
N ASN A 123 2.45 -8.49 -12.75
CA ASN A 123 3.07 -7.43 -13.55
C ASN A 123 4.18 -6.65 -12.81
N GLN A 124 4.57 -7.07 -11.60
CA GLN A 124 5.61 -6.44 -10.77
C GLN A 124 5.42 -4.93 -10.61
N LEU A 125 4.18 -4.49 -10.40
CA LEU A 125 3.83 -3.08 -10.25
C LEU A 125 4.03 -2.61 -8.82
N PHE A 126 4.76 -1.49 -8.65
CA PHE A 126 5.05 -0.94 -7.32
C PHE A 126 3.78 -0.66 -6.52
N THR A 127 3.67 -1.27 -5.35
CA THR A 127 2.46 -1.23 -4.52
C THR A 127 2.82 -0.89 -3.07
N VAL A 128 2.14 0.12 -2.52
CA VAL A 128 2.18 0.42 -1.08
C VAL A 128 0.86 -0.02 -0.46
N ILE A 129 0.90 -0.71 0.67
CA ILE A 129 -0.31 -1.15 1.38
C ILE A 129 -0.25 -0.66 2.83
N THR A 130 -1.36 -0.15 3.34
CA THR A 130 -1.52 0.03 4.79
C THR A 130 -2.55 -0.94 5.34
N THR A 131 -2.27 -1.56 6.49
CA THR A 131 -3.18 -2.50 7.13
C THR A 131 -3.04 -2.47 8.65
N ASN A 132 -4.13 -2.84 9.34
CA ASN A 132 -4.12 -3.11 10.78
C ASN A 132 -4.11 -4.63 11.05
N LEU A 133 -4.17 -5.46 10.02
CA LEU A 133 -4.18 -6.91 10.15
C LEU A 133 -2.77 -7.43 10.47
N THR A 134 -2.74 -8.46 11.29
CA THR A 134 -1.55 -9.28 11.50
C THR A 134 -1.38 -10.30 10.36
N PRO A 135 -0.18 -10.86 10.14
CA PRO A 135 0.02 -11.87 9.11
C PRO A 135 -0.95 -13.07 9.17
N PRO A 136 -1.29 -13.65 10.35
CA PRO A 136 -2.32 -14.68 10.43
C PRO A 136 -3.71 -14.20 9.96
N GLN A 137 -4.11 -12.97 10.34
CA GLN A 137 -5.39 -12.40 9.92
C GLN A 137 -5.43 -12.12 8.41
N ILE A 138 -4.32 -11.75 7.79
CA ILE A 138 -4.20 -11.62 6.34
C ILE A 138 -4.44 -12.98 5.68
N THR A 139 -3.81 -14.04 6.19
CA THR A 139 -3.99 -15.39 5.67
C THR A 139 -5.43 -15.88 5.83
N GLU A 140 -6.05 -15.60 6.97
CA GLU A 140 -7.45 -15.95 7.25
C GLU A 140 -8.42 -15.24 6.29
N LYS A 141 -8.21 -13.94 6.07
CA LYS A 141 -9.12 -13.10 5.28
C LYS A 141 -8.96 -13.29 3.77
N TYR A 142 -7.74 -13.39 3.27
CA TYR A 142 -7.42 -13.39 1.83
C TYR A 142 -6.92 -14.72 1.29
N GLY A 143 -6.69 -15.68 2.18
CA GLY A 143 -6.14 -17.00 1.83
C GLY A 143 -4.61 -17.03 1.73
N VAL A 144 -4.08 -18.25 1.74
CA VAL A 144 -2.64 -18.53 1.71
C VAL A 144 -1.98 -17.94 0.47
N ARG A 145 -2.64 -18.02 -0.69
CA ARG A 145 -2.10 -17.54 -1.97
C ARG A 145 -1.77 -16.04 -1.96
N ILE A 146 -2.67 -15.20 -1.44
CA ILE A 146 -2.42 -13.76 -1.32
C ILE A 146 -1.35 -13.46 -0.26
N ALA A 147 -1.38 -14.18 0.86
CA ALA A 147 -0.37 -14.04 1.90
C ALA A 147 1.05 -14.37 1.39
N ASP A 148 1.20 -15.40 0.55
CA ASP A 148 2.49 -15.75 -0.07
C ASP A 148 2.95 -14.67 -1.05
N ARG A 149 2.07 -14.13 -1.89
CA ARG A 149 2.39 -13.00 -2.78
C ARG A 149 2.86 -11.77 -2.02
N PHE A 150 2.24 -11.47 -0.88
CA PHE A 150 2.71 -10.36 -0.03
C PHE A 150 4.13 -10.59 0.50
N ARG A 151 4.48 -11.83 0.86
CA ARG A 151 5.85 -12.14 1.31
C ARG A 151 6.89 -11.93 0.21
N GLU A 152 6.51 -12.23 -1.04
CA GLU A 152 7.40 -12.08 -2.18
C GLU A 152 7.51 -10.64 -2.67
N MET A 153 6.40 -9.90 -2.71
CA MET A 153 6.36 -8.58 -3.33
C MET A 153 6.60 -7.41 -2.38
N LEU A 154 6.36 -7.57 -1.05
CA LEU A 154 6.32 -6.43 -0.12
C LEU A 154 7.40 -6.52 0.96
N GLU A 155 8.08 -5.40 1.18
CA GLU A 155 8.82 -5.19 2.43
C GLU A 155 7.85 -4.73 3.53
N VAL A 156 7.90 -5.39 4.68
CA VAL A 156 6.98 -5.10 5.79
C VAL A 156 7.64 -4.17 6.78
N ILE A 157 7.01 -3.03 7.03
CA ILE A 157 7.40 -2.08 8.09
C ILE A 157 6.29 -2.04 9.13
N VAL A 158 6.63 -2.43 10.36
CA VAL A 158 5.70 -2.44 11.49
C VAL A 158 5.78 -1.11 12.23
N PHE A 159 4.64 -0.49 12.46
CA PHE A 159 4.48 0.70 13.29
C PHE A 159 4.09 0.25 14.70
N GLU A 160 5.07 0.18 15.60
CA GLU A 160 4.88 -0.31 16.98
C GLU A 160 4.38 0.79 17.93
N GLY A 161 4.49 2.05 17.57
CA GLY A 161 4.12 3.19 18.40
C GLY A 161 2.62 3.31 18.66
N GLY A 162 2.26 3.88 19.82
CA GLY A 162 0.87 4.20 20.16
C GLY A 162 0.27 5.28 19.26
N SER A 163 -1.07 5.42 19.30
CA SER A 163 -1.80 6.39 18.49
C SER A 163 -1.28 7.83 18.67
N PHE A 164 -1.09 8.54 17.56
CA PHE A 164 -0.83 9.99 17.54
C PHE A 164 -2.14 10.80 17.62
N ARG A 165 -3.29 10.14 17.58
CA ARG A 165 -4.59 10.82 17.74
C ARG A 165 -4.81 11.07 19.23
N LYS A 166 -4.92 12.37 19.60
CA LYS A 166 -5.40 12.83 20.90
C LYS A 166 -6.91 12.91 20.89
#